data_d2b848ad8426f5b7453b985f61752ca8
#
_entry.id   d2b848ad8426f5b7453b985f61752ca8
#
_cell.length_a   1.000
_cell.length_b   1.000
_cell.length_c   1.000
_cell.angle_alpha   90.00
_cell.angle_beta   90.00
_cell.angle_gamma   90.00
#
_symmetry.space_group_name_H-M   'P 1'
#
loop_
_entity.id
_entity.type
_entity.pdbx_description
1 polymer ?
#
loop_
_entity_poly.entity_id
_entity_poly.type
_entity_poly.pdbx_seq_one_letter_code
_entity_poly.pdbx_strand_id
1 'polypeptide(L)'
;ASGGVWVTTRSEKIYAENETLTGSIGVYGMIPTIEGIYDWAGISVDGISSTKAGEWDPRLNMPEDVKFSIQASVDEVYKKFVTKVSENRDMSYEEVHKIAKGRIWSGEQALQIGLVDEIGDINDAISYAAKILELDDYQAITYKKELDPFEIFIAEFLDNLDIDLGINI
;
A
#
# COMPACT_ATOMS: atom_id res chain seq x y z
N ALA A 1 -1.26 4.34 5.54
CA ALA A 1 -1.55 2.95 5.92
C ALA A 1 -0.88 1.98 4.95
N SER A 2 -0.71 0.71 5.35
CA SER A 2 -0.19 -0.38 4.50
C SER A 2 1.16 -0.03 3.85
N GLY A 3 1.25 0.03 2.51
CA GLY A 3 2.46 0.40 1.80
C GLY A 3 3.05 1.75 2.21
N GLY A 4 2.22 2.70 2.61
CA GLY A 4 2.67 3.97 3.20
C GLY A 4 3.46 3.76 4.49
N VAL A 5 2.98 2.91 5.40
CA VAL A 5 3.74 2.51 6.60
C VAL A 5 5.04 1.82 6.23
N TRP A 6 5.00 0.94 5.22
CA TRP A 6 6.22 0.27 4.74
C TRP A 6 7.30 1.27 4.31
N VAL A 7 6.92 2.30 3.56
CA VAL A 7 7.86 3.33 3.07
C VAL A 7 8.39 4.19 4.21
N THR A 8 7.51 4.62 5.13
CA THR A 8 7.87 5.55 6.22
C THR A 8 8.55 4.87 7.41
N THR A 9 8.49 3.55 7.53
CA THR A 9 8.98 2.84 8.73
C THR A 9 10.46 3.05 9.02
N ARG A 10 11.28 3.47 8.03
CA ARG A 10 12.71 3.80 8.21
C ARG A 10 12.98 5.30 8.38
N SER A 11 11.94 6.12 8.42
CA SER A 11 12.10 7.55 8.65
C SER A 11 12.57 7.79 10.09
N GLU A 12 13.39 8.80 10.28
CA GLU A 12 13.88 9.21 11.60
C GLU A 12 12.74 9.65 12.51
N LYS A 13 11.70 10.26 11.92
CA LYS A 13 10.48 10.67 12.64
C LYS A 13 9.26 10.54 11.75
N ILE A 14 8.18 10.02 12.32
CA ILE A 14 6.91 9.79 11.66
C ILE A 14 5.84 10.64 12.37
N TYR A 15 5.20 11.51 11.61
CA TYR A 15 4.08 12.32 12.04
C TYR A 15 2.76 11.75 11.52
N ALA A 16 1.70 11.95 12.28
CA ALA A 16 0.33 11.72 11.84
C ALA A 16 -0.61 12.70 12.54
N GLU A 17 -1.66 13.15 11.87
CA GLU A 17 -2.75 13.86 12.53
C GLU A 17 -3.60 12.87 13.35
N ASN A 18 -4.39 13.35 14.31
CA ASN A 18 -5.16 12.50 15.22
C ASN A 18 -6.07 11.49 14.48
N GLU A 19 -6.73 11.95 13.43
CA GLU A 19 -7.70 11.19 12.64
C GLU A 19 -7.06 10.44 11.47
N THR A 20 -5.76 10.58 11.23
CA THR A 20 -5.06 9.87 10.16
C THR A 20 -5.24 8.37 10.31
N LEU A 21 -5.76 7.71 9.30
CA LEU A 21 -5.84 6.25 9.25
C LEU A 21 -4.49 5.68 8.83
N THR A 22 -3.85 4.95 9.75
CA THR A 22 -2.54 4.33 9.56
C THR A 22 -2.53 2.85 9.95
N GLY A 23 -1.36 2.25 10.10
CA GLY A 23 -1.23 0.82 10.34
C GLY A 23 -1.49 0.02 9.07
N SER A 24 -2.50 -0.85 9.09
CA SER A 24 -2.79 -1.81 8.00
C SER A 24 -1.55 -2.62 7.61
N ILE A 25 -0.76 -3.01 8.63
CA ILE A 25 0.40 -3.88 8.47
C ILE A 25 -0.11 -5.28 8.19
N GLY A 26 -0.22 -5.60 6.91
CA GLY A 26 -0.81 -6.84 6.44
C GLY A 26 -0.66 -7.01 4.95
N VAL A 27 -0.99 -8.20 4.49
CA VAL A 27 -1.01 -8.55 3.07
C VAL A 27 -2.25 -9.39 2.82
N TYR A 28 -2.97 -9.07 1.78
CA TYR A 28 -4.04 -9.92 1.27
C TYR A 28 -4.13 -9.80 -0.25
N GLY A 29 -4.65 -10.84 -0.88
CA GLY A 29 -5.00 -10.83 -2.29
C GLY A 29 -6.38 -11.44 -2.49
N MET A 30 -7.14 -10.92 -3.44
CA MET A 30 -8.41 -11.48 -3.87
C MET A 30 -8.33 -11.73 -5.38
N ILE A 31 -8.50 -12.98 -5.76
CA ILE A 31 -8.47 -13.40 -7.15
C ILE A 31 -9.85 -14.00 -7.49
N PRO A 32 -10.73 -13.21 -8.10
CA PRO A 32 -12.04 -13.73 -8.50
C PRO A 32 -11.89 -14.69 -9.68
N THR A 33 -12.59 -15.82 -9.63
CA THR A 33 -12.71 -16.76 -10.73
C THR A 33 -14.13 -16.71 -11.31
N ILE A 34 -14.27 -16.87 -12.61
CA ILE A 34 -15.54 -16.79 -13.32
C ILE A 34 -15.87 -18.08 -14.08
N GLU A 35 -15.20 -19.17 -13.73
CA GLU A 35 -15.39 -20.48 -14.38
C GLU A 35 -16.86 -20.92 -14.38
N GLY A 36 -17.56 -20.77 -13.24
CA GLY A 36 -18.99 -21.10 -13.17
C GLY A 36 -19.88 -20.27 -14.10
N ILE A 37 -19.48 -19.04 -14.45
CA ILE A 37 -20.18 -18.22 -15.45
C ILE A 37 -19.92 -18.77 -16.86
N TYR A 38 -18.70 -19.19 -17.13
CA TYR A 38 -18.33 -19.80 -18.41
C TYR A 38 -19.05 -21.11 -18.63
N ASP A 39 -19.10 -21.98 -17.61
CA ASP A 39 -19.85 -23.23 -17.67
C ASP A 39 -21.33 -22.99 -17.94
N TRP A 40 -21.95 -22.05 -17.27
CA TRP A 40 -23.34 -21.67 -17.47
C TRP A 40 -23.60 -21.14 -18.89
N ALA A 41 -22.66 -20.35 -19.43
CA ALA A 41 -22.77 -19.77 -20.78
C ALA A 41 -22.32 -20.74 -21.90
N GLY A 42 -21.84 -21.95 -21.58
CA GLY A 42 -21.28 -22.89 -22.54
C GLY A 42 -19.97 -22.43 -23.18
N ILE A 43 -19.19 -21.59 -22.48
CA ILE A 43 -17.91 -21.08 -22.97
C ILE A 43 -16.80 -21.99 -22.46
N SER A 44 -16.00 -22.51 -23.37
CA SER A 44 -14.76 -23.25 -23.03
C SER A 44 -13.56 -22.35 -23.14
N VAL A 45 -12.65 -22.44 -22.17
CA VAL A 45 -11.36 -21.76 -22.19
C VAL A 45 -10.27 -22.81 -22.38
N ASP A 46 -9.41 -22.60 -23.36
CA ASP A 46 -8.26 -23.44 -23.64
C ASP A 46 -7.01 -22.56 -23.83
N GLY A 47 -5.83 -23.11 -23.58
CA GLY A 47 -4.58 -22.37 -23.69
C GLY A 47 -3.37 -23.28 -23.77
N ILE A 48 -2.28 -22.73 -24.23
CA ILE A 48 -0.98 -23.38 -24.26
C ILE A 48 -0.01 -22.59 -23.42
N SER A 49 0.70 -23.28 -22.52
CA SER A 49 1.75 -22.67 -21.70
C SER A 49 3.06 -23.39 -21.89
N SER A 50 4.14 -22.63 -21.86
CA SER A 50 5.53 -23.15 -21.88
C SER A 50 6.02 -23.61 -20.50
N THR A 51 5.28 -23.31 -19.44
CA THR A 51 5.63 -23.67 -18.05
C THR A 51 4.39 -24.07 -17.25
N LYS A 52 4.57 -24.96 -16.25
CA LYS A 52 3.47 -25.34 -15.35
C LYS A 52 2.85 -24.14 -14.62
N ALA A 53 3.65 -23.17 -14.22
CA ALA A 53 3.15 -21.98 -13.56
C ALA A 53 2.28 -21.10 -14.47
N GLY A 54 2.46 -21.17 -15.78
CA GLY A 54 1.66 -20.46 -16.76
C GLY A 54 0.44 -21.23 -17.28
N GLU A 55 0.23 -22.48 -16.85
CA GLU A 55 -0.93 -23.27 -17.26
C GLU A 55 -2.24 -22.77 -16.64
N TRP A 56 -2.15 -22.10 -15.50
CA TRP A 56 -3.34 -21.56 -14.84
C TRP A 56 -3.81 -20.25 -15.48
N ASP A 57 -5.06 -20.27 -15.93
CA ASP A 57 -5.77 -19.06 -16.35
C ASP A 57 -6.46 -18.42 -15.13
N PRO A 58 -6.20 -17.14 -14.80
CA PRO A 58 -6.84 -16.48 -13.65
C PRO A 58 -8.38 -16.45 -13.69
N ARG A 59 -9.00 -16.69 -14.85
CA ARG A 59 -10.46 -16.77 -15.01
C ARG A 59 -11.03 -18.11 -14.53
N LEU A 60 -10.19 -19.14 -14.46
CA LEU A 60 -10.56 -20.49 -14.03
C LEU A 60 -10.25 -20.71 -12.54
N ASN A 61 -10.79 -21.79 -11.98
CA ASN A 61 -10.49 -22.20 -10.63
C ASN A 61 -9.00 -22.43 -10.44
N MET A 62 -8.49 -21.93 -9.32
CA MET A 62 -7.07 -21.97 -9.02
C MET A 62 -6.65 -23.37 -8.56
N PRO A 63 -5.65 -24.01 -9.20
CA PRO A 63 -5.06 -25.25 -8.76
C PRO A 63 -4.41 -25.12 -7.36
N GLU A 64 -4.34 -26.23 -6.61
CA GLU A 64 -3.83 -26.22 -5.23
C GLU A 64 -2.35 -25.85 -5.13
N ASP A 65 -1.52 -26.23 -6.08
CA ASP A 65 -0.11 -25.88 -6.14
C ASP A 65 0.10 -24.37 -6.41
N VAL A 66 -0.77 -23.75 -7.21
CA VAL A 66 -0.78 -22.31 -7.44
C VAL A 66 -1.23 -21.58 -6.18
N LYS A 67 -2.30 -22.05 -5.51
CA LYS A 67 -2.74 -21.51 -4.22
C LYS A 67 -1.64 -21.54 -3.19
N PHE A 68 -0.96 -22.68 -3.06
CA PHE A 68 0.17 -22.83 -2.14
C PHE A 68 1.29 -21.83 -2.43
N SER A 69 1.65 -21.66 -3.69
CA SER A 69 2.71 -20.74 -4.11
C SER A 69 2.34 -19.28 -3.82
N ILE A 70 1.09 -18.89 -4.07
CA ILE A 70 0.59 -17.55 -3.77
C ILE A 70 0.56 -17.32 -2.25
N GLN A 71 0.05 -18.30 -1.48
CA GLN A 71 0.01 -18.19 -0.02
C GLN A 71 1.41 -18.06 0.56
N ALA A 72 2.36 -18.86 0.11
CA ALA A 72 3.76 -18.75 0.53
C ALA A 72 4.36 -17.36 0.25
N SER A 73 4.03 -16.76 -0.90
CA SER A 73 4.44 -15.40 -1.24
C SER A 73 3.81 -14.36 -0.31
N VAL A 74 2.52 -14.50 -0.01
CA VAL A 74 1.79 -13.62 0.94
C VAL A 74 2.42 -13.71 2.33
N ASP A 75 2.69 -14.91 2.81
CA ASP A 75 3.29 -15.15 4.14
C ASP A 75 4.71 -14.56 4.22
N GLU A 76 5.50 -14.69 3.15
CA GLU A 76 6.85 -14.11 3.08
C GLU A 76 6.80 -12.58 3.11
N VAL A 77 5.92 -11.95 2.32
CA VAL A 77 5.77 -10.49 2.31
C VAL A 77 5.27 -10.00 3.67
N TYR A 78 4.30 -10.69 4.28
CA TYR A 78 3.84 -10.35 5.63
C TYR A 78 4.97 -10.43 6.66
N LYS A 79 5.75 -11.51 6.65
CA LYS A 79 6.91 -11.67 7.53
C LYS A 79 7.92 -10.54 7.34
N LYS A 80 8.24 -10.20 6.08
CA LYS A 80 9.14 -9.08 5.77
C LYS A 80 8.61 -7.75 6.29
N PHE A 81 7.30 -7.51 6.17
CA PHE A 81 6.68 -6.28 6.65
C PHE A 81 6.78 -6.16 8.17
N VAL A 82 6.35 -7.19 8.91
CA VAL A 82 6.42 -7.22 10.38
C VAL A 82 7.86 -7.07 10.86
N THR A 83 8.81 -7.79 10.24
CA THR A 83 10.25 -7.68 10.58
C THR A 83 10.76 -6.26 10.35
N LYS A 84 10.44 -5.65 9.20
CA LYS A 84 10.87 -4.28 8.90
C LYS A 84 10.33 -3.27 9.91
N VAL A 85 9.09 -3.39 10.34
CA VAL A 85 8.52 -2.52 11.39
C VAL A 85 9.20 -2.80 12.73
N SER A 86 9.38 -4.06 13.11
CA SER A 86 10.08 -4.48 14.32
C SER A 86 11.48 -3.86 14.43
N GLU A 87 12.29 -3.98 13.38
CA GLU A 87 13.67 -3.48 13.32
C GLU A 87 13.78 -1.95 13.40
N ASN A 88 12.76 -1.22 12.95
CA ASN A 88 12.83 0.24 12.84
C ASN A 88 11.97 0.99 13.88
N ARG A 89 11.19 0.27 14.68
CA ARG A 89 10.32 0.84 15.72
C ARG A 89 10.68 0.35 17.12
N ASP A 90 11.85 -0.26 17.32
CA ASP A 90 12.32 -0.83 18.59
C ASP A 90 11.28 -1.75 19.27
N MET A 91 10.58 -2.55 18.44
CA MET A 91 9.57 -3.51 18.88
C MET A 91 10.02 -4.93 18.56
N SER A 92 9.63 -5.91 19.38
CA SER A 92 9.78 -7.32 19.00
C SER A 92 8.84 -7.69 17.86
N TYR A 93 9.18 -8.75 17.12
CA TYR A 93 8.30 -9.29 16.09
C TYR A 93 6.90 -9.62 16.63
N GLU A 94 6.81 -10.19 17.82
CA GLU A 94 5.57 -10.57 18.48
C GLU A 94 4.71 -9.36 18.87
N GLU A 95 5.32 -8.26 19.30
CA GLU A 95 4.61 -7.01 19.60
C GLU A 95 4.01 -6.42 18.33
N VAL A 96 4.82 -6.30 17.27
CA VAL A 96 4.32 -5.83 15.97
C VAL A 96 3.22 -6.75 15.43
N HIS A 97 3.41 -8.08 15.52
CA HIS A 97 2.41 -9.04 15.07
C HIS A 97 1.05 -8.91 15.78
N LYS A 98 1.04 -8.53 17.07
CA LYS A 98 -0.20 -8.27 17.83
C LYS A 98 -0.98 -7.08 17.31
N ILE A 99 -0.31 -6.03 16.84
CA ILE A 99 -0.93 -4.80 16.33
C ILE A 99 -1.07 -4.78 14.80
N ALA A 100 -0.48 -5.75 14.10
CA ALA A 100 -0.53 -5.96 12.66
C ALA A 100 -1.80 -6.71 12.20
N LYS A 101 -1.68 -7.64 11.30
CA LYS A 101 -2.78 -8.45 10.71
C LYS A 101 -3.82 -7.59 10.00
N GLY A 102 -3.37 -6.53 9.33
CA GLY A 102 -4.22 -5.62 8.60
C GLY A 102 -5.07 -4.68 9.46
N ARG A 103 -4.83 -4.60 10.78
CA ARG A 103 -5.54 -3.65 11.65
C ARG A 103 -5.20 -2.22 11.27
N ILE A 104 -6.24 -1.38 11.33
CA ILE A 104 -6.15 0.06 11.09
C ILE A 104 -6.22 0.78 12.44
N TRP A 105 -5.43 1.82 12.58
CA TRP A 105 -5.31 2.63 13.77
C TRP A 105 -5.49 4.10 13.43
N SER A 106 -6.08 4.90 14.30
CA SER A 106 -6.01 6.35 14.19
C SER A 106 -4.59 6.83 14.50
N GLY A 107 -4.24 8.06 14.11
CA GLY A 107 -2.94 8.64 14.45
C GLY A 107 -2.68 8.66 15.96
N GLU A 108 -3.70 9.03 16.74
CA GLU A 108 -3.61 9.00 18.20
C GLU A 108 -3.33 7.59 18.74
N GLN A 109 -4.05 6.59 18.25
CA GLN A 109 -3.82 5.19 18.62
C GLN A 109 -2.45 4.71 18.18
N ALA A 110 -2.02 5.10 16.98
CA ALA A 110 -0.71 4.75 16.43
C ALA A 110 0.45 5.33 17.25
N LEU A 111 0.28 6.54 17.78
CA LEU A 111 1.22 7.12 18.74
C LEU A 111 1.31 6.29 20.03
N GLN A 112 0.16 5.90 20.59
CA GLN A 112 0.10 5.10 21.83
C GLN A 112 0.76 3.72 21.69
N ILE A 113 0.69 3.12 20.50
CA ILE A 113 1.28 1.80 20.22
C ILE A 113 2.67 1.88 19.56
N GLY A 114 3.25 3.07 19.43
CA GLY A 114 4.62 3.27 18.95
C GLY A 114 4.82 3.16 17.42
N LEU A 115 3.76 3.18 16.63
CA LEU A 115 3.85 3.21 15.16
C LEU A 115 4.12 4.61 14.60
N VAL A 116 3.83 5.66 15.36
CA VAL A 116 4.02 7.08 15.04
C VAL A 116 4.78 7.72 16.19
N ASP A 117 5.58 8.73 15.91
CA ASP A 117 6.44 9.38 16.90
C ASP A 117 5.80 10.63 17.50
N GLU A 118 4.98 11.33 16.72
CA GLU A 118 4.36 12.59 17.16
C GLU A 118 3.07 12.86 16.37
N ILE A 119 2.12 13.51 17.05
CA ILE A 119 0.93 14.07 16.37
C ILE A 119 1.34 15.40 15.76
N GLY A 120 1.08 15.55 14.47
CA GLY A 120 1.42 16.74 13.70
C GLY A 120 1.09 16.60 12.22
N ASP A 121 1.19 17.72 11.52
CA ASP A 121 0.92 17.83 10.09
C ASP A 121 2.21 17.88 9.23
N ILE A 122 2.05 18.17 7.95
CA ILE A 122 3.18 18.30 7.02
C ILE A 122 4.11 19.46 7.37
N ASN A 123 3.58 20.54 7.97
CA ASN A 123 4.38 21.70 8.36
C ASN A 123 5.27 21.38 9.56
N ASP A 124 4.78 20.56 10.50
CA ASP A 124 5.56 20.04 11.61
C ASP A 124 6.72 19.18 11.13
N ALA A 125 6.45 18.31 10.15
CA ALA A 125 7.48 17.48 9.53
C ALA A 125 8.53 18.31 8.77
N ILE A 126 8.11 19.33 8.02
CA ILE A 126 9.02 20.27 7.33
C ILE A 126 9.86 21.05 8.35
N SER A 127 9.23 21.56 9.40
CA SER A 127 9.91 22.30 10.47
C SER A 127 10.94 21.43 11.20
N TYR A 128 10.59 20.17 11.46
CA TYR A 128 11.54 19.21 12.02
C TYR A 128 12.71 18.96 11.07
N ALA A 129 12.46 18.75 9.77
CA ALA A 129 13.51 18.56 8.78
C ALA A 129 14.45 19.77 8.69
N ALA A 130 13.91 20.99 8.69
CA ALA A 130 14.70 22.21 8.72
C ALA A 130 15.58 22.30 9.99
N LYS A 131 15.02 21.96 11.13
CA LYS A 131 15.74 21.95 12.42
C LYS A 131 16.91 20.97 12.44
N ILE A 132 16.73 19.73 11.97
CA ILE A 132 17.83 18.74 11.95
C ILE A 132 18.92 19.08 10.93
N LEU A 133 18.57 19.86 9.89
CA LEU A 133 19.51 20.37 8.88
C LEU A 133 20.11 21.73 9.26
N GLU A 134 19.78 22.26 10.44
CA GLU A 134 20.25 23.56 10.94
C GLU A 134 19.98 24.72 9.96
N LEU A 135 18.81 24.71 9.31
CA LEU A 135 18.42 25.75 8.36
C LEU A 135 17.66 26.86 9.08
N ASP A 136 18.24 28.06 9.12
CA ASP A 136 17.60 29.25 9.69
C ASP A 136 16.55 29.85 8.74
N ASP A 137 16.75 29.70 7.44
CA ASP A 137 15.82 30.15 6.38
C ASP A 137 15.67 29.05 5.33
N TYR A 138 14.43 28.70 4.99
CA TYR A 138 14.13 27.66 4.02
C TYR A 138 12.82 27.91 3.28
N GLN A 139 12.73 27.35 2.08
CA GLN A 139 11.52 27.35 1.29
C GLN A 139 11.11 25.91 0.93
N ALA A 140 9.89 25.55 1.29
CA ALA A 140 9.29 24.29 0.84
C ALA A 140 8.81 24.45 -0.61
N ILE A 141 9.35 23.63 -1.51
CA ILE A 141 8.99 23.65 -2.93
C ILE A 141 8.25 22.36 -3.26
N THR A 142 7.04 22.48 -3.78
CA THR A 142 6.27 21.35 -4.27
C THR A 142 6.61 21.10 -5.74
N TYR A 143 7.22 19.96 -6.03
CA TYR A 143 7.44 19.53 -7.40
C TYR A 143 6.19 18.83 -7.92
N LYS A 144 5.53 19.44 -8.89
CA LYS A 144 4.48 18.77 -9.66
C LYS A 144 5.11 18.13 -10.90
N LYS A 145 4.72 16.90 -11.21
CA LYS A 145 5.05 16.30 -12.50
C LYS A 145 4.37 17.14 -13.60
N GLU A 146 5.13 17.61 -14.57
CA GLU A 146 4.53 18.17 -15.78
C GLU A 146 3.82 17.02 -16.52
N LEU A 147 2.52 17.19 -16.72
CA LEU A 147 1.74 16.23 -17.49
C LEU A 147 2.15 16.31 -18.96
N ASP A 148 2.27 15.18 -19.61
CA ASP A 148 2.47 15.18 -21.04
C ASP A 148 1.18 15.64 -21.77
N PRO A 149 1.27 16.07 -23.05
CA PRO A 149 0.11 16.57 -23.79
C PRO A 149 -1.06 15.58 -23.88
N PHE A 150 -0.78 14.28 -23.84
CA PHE A 150 -1.81 13.23 -23.86
C PHE A 150 -2.49 13.10 -22.48
N GLU A 151 -1.72 13.17 -21.39
CA GLU A 151 -2.25 13.19 -20.02
C GLU A 151 -3.18 14.40 -19.82
N ILE A 152 -2.78 15.59 -20.32
CA ILE A 152 -3.61 16.80 -20.28
C ILE A 152 -4.91 16.60 -21.08
N PHE A 153 -4.82 16.08 -22.29
CA PHE A 153 -5.98 15.83 -23.13
C PHE A 153 -6.98 14.85 -22.47
N ILE A 154 -6.47 13.78 -21.88
CA ILE A 154 -7.32 12.81 -21.16
C ILE A 154 -7.96 13.46 -19.93
N ALA A 155 -7.23 14.25 -19.17
CA ALA A 155 -7.76 14.96 -17.99
C ALA A 155 -8.89 15.92 -18.39
N GLU A 156 -8.70 16.74 -19.42
CA GLU A 156 -9.72 17.66 -19.94
C GLU A 156 -10.94 16.90 -20.51
N PHE A 157 -10.72 15.76 -21.16
CA PHE A 157 -11.79 14.93 -21.69
C PHE A 157 -12.67 14.34 -20.60
N LEU A 158 -12.04 13.85 -19.50
CA LEU A 158 -12.75 13.27 -18.36
C LEU A 158 -13.48 14.33 -17.55
N ASP A 159 -12.89 15.52 -17.37
CA ASP A 159 -13.51 16.67 -16.71
C ASP A 159 -14.78 17.12 -17.46
N ASN A 160 -14.74 17.16 -18.78
CA ASN A 160 -15.90 17.44 -19.63
C ASN A 160 -17.03 16.38 -19.56
N LEU A 161 -16.71 15.17 -19.06
CA LEU A 161 -17.69 14.08 -18.87
C LEU A 161 -18.23 14.00 -17.43
N ASP A 162 -17.86 14.93 -16.56
CA ASP A 162 -18.18 14.92 -15.11
C ASP A 162 -17.70 13.62 -14.41
N ILE A 163 -16.63 12.99 -14.90
CA ILE A 163 -16.06 11.77 -14.34
C ILE A 163 -14.88 12.14 -13.44
N ASP A 164 -15.12 12.20 -12.14
CA ASP A 164 -14.05 12.35 -11.13
C ASP A 164 -13.39 10.98 -10.85
N LEU A 165 -12.17 10.80 -11.34
CA LEU A 165 -11.37 9.60 -11.06
C LEU A 165 -10.55 9.72 -9.76
N GLY A 166 -10.71 10.80 -8.98
CA GLY A 166 -9.93 11.04 -7.77
C GLY A 166 -8.43 11.27 -8.03
N ILE A 167 -8.06 11.59 -9.27
CA ILE A 167 -6.68 11.94 -9.64
C ILE A 167 -6.54 13.45 -9.46
N ASN A 168 -6.04 13.86 -8.30
CA ASN A 168 -5.63 15.27 -8.11
C ASN A 168 -4.45 15.58 -9.03
N ILE A 169 -4.71 16.32 -10.08
CA ILE A 169 -3.75 16.84 -11.05
C ILE A 169 -3.11 18.10 -10.48
#